data_b3a2d684e64222f460b7e59d97cc1d3a
#
_entry.id   b3a2d684e64222f460b7e59d97cc1d3a
#
_cell.length_a   1.000
_cell.length_b   1.000
_cell.length_c   1.000
_cell.angle_alpha   90.00
_cell.angle_beta   90.00
_cell.angle_gamma   90.00
#
_symmetry.space_group_name_H-M   'P 1'
#
loop_
_entity.id
_entity.type
_entity.pdbx_description
1 polymer ?
#
loop_
_entity_poly.entity_id
_entity_poly.type
_entity_poly.pdbx_seq_one_letter_code
_entity_poly.pdbx_strand_id
1 'polypeptide(L)'
;MSAPHIVVVGGGLAGLAAALECADAGARVSLFEARPRLGGATWSTSHRGLEVDNGQHVFLRCCDAYLGLLDRLGVHDRVTLQDRLAVPVASPGRPLAWIRRGALPAPAHLARSLLGFHPLPFAARVRAALSARRIATLDPDDPALDRVSLGDWLQLRGESDAAIDGLWDLLVRATLNQPAREASLALAVKVLRTGFLDRADAADVGWSRVPLSRLHAEPAEAALRRAGAALHLRASVDALECRAGQSPLLRIRGAALEPDAVILACDHESAARLLPGSAGVDTVALRALGRSPIVNLHVVLDRRVLELPFVAGFGTPLQWMFDRTQASGVERGQVLAISLSGADAWLGRSNAELRDVFLPALAALLPAAREARVLDFFTTREPAATFRQAPGTRALRPPSRTSAPGLFLAGAWTATGWPATMEGAVRSGRAAAEAALADLRVSRAREAA
;
A
#
# COMPACT_ATOMS: atom_id res chain seq x y z
N MET A 1 -16.68 -1.90 36.63
CA MET A 1 -17.22 -1.98 35.23
C MET A 1 -16.31 -2.88 34.42
N SER A 2 -16.84 -3.80 33.62
CA SER A 2 -16.05 -4.67 32.74
C SER A 2 -15.36 -3.87 31.64
N ALA A 3 -14.22 -4.35 31.11
CA ALA A 3 -13.56 -3.74 29.98
C ALA A 3 -14.49 -3.71 28.75
N PRO A 4 -14.49 -2.64 27.91
CA PRO A 4 -15.35 -2.59 26.75
C PRO A 4 -14.95 -3.67 25.75
N HIS A 5 -15.94 -4.29 25.10
CA HIS A 5 -15.71 -5.29 24.07
C HIS A 5 -15.75 -4.65 22.67
N ILE A 6 -14.63 -4.66 22.00
CA ILE A 6 -14.49 -4.14 20.62
C ILE A 6 -14.25 -5.30 19.67
N VAL A 7 -15.09 -5.39 18.64
CA VAL A 7 -14.91 -6.37 17.56
C VAL A 7 -14.26 -5.68 16.36
N VAL A 8 -13.19 -6.28 15.85
CA VAL A 8 -12.51 -5.86 14.62
C VAL A 8 -12.79 -6.90 13.53
N VAL A 9 -13.34 -6.46 12.41
CA VAL A 9 -13.68 -7.32 11.26
C VAL A 9 -12.67 -7.07 10.13
N GLY A 10 -11.77 -8.03 9.92
CA GLY A 10 -10.69 -7.98 8.95
C GLY A 10 -9.30 -7.91 9.61
N GLY A 11 -8.42 -8.84 9.24
CA GLY A 11 -7.06 -9.00 9.78
C GLY A 11 -5.96 -8.40 8.88
N GLY A 12 -6.27 -7.40 8.04
CA GLY A 12 -5.30 -6.61 7.31
C GLY A 12 -4.58 -5.58 8.19
N LEU A 13 -3.61 -4.83 7.65
CA LEU A 13 -2.83 -3.84 8.42
C LEU A 13 -3.71 -2.82 9.16
N ALA A 14 -4.82 -2.40 8.56
CA ALA A 14 -5.77 -1.51 9.22
C ALA A 14 -6.42 -2.16 10.45
N GLY A 15 -6.91 -3.40 10.30
CA GLY A 15 -7.52 -4.13 11.41
C GLY A 15 -6.52 -4.51 12.49
N LEU A 16 -5.30 -4.91 12.11
CA LEU A 16 -4.22 -5.19 13.06
C LEU A 16 -3.84 -3.95 13.87
N ALA A 17 -3.68 -2.80 13.21
CA ALA A 17 -3.40 -1.53 13.88
C ALA A 17 -4.54 -1.16 14.83
N ALA A 18 -5.80 -1.25 14.39
CA ALA A 18 -6.96 -0.95 15.23
C ALA A 18 -7.05 -1.90 16.44
N ALA A 19 -6.85 -3.20 16.22
CA ALA A 19 -6.93 -4.19 17.30
C ALA A 19 -5.84 -3.99 18.36
N LEU A 20 -4.61 -3.67 17.93
CA LEU A 20 -3.50 -3.37 18.84
C LEU A 20 -3.76 -2.09 19.67
N GLU A 21 -4.19 -0.99 19.01
CA GLU A 21 -4.53 0.26 19.72
C GLU A 21 -5.66 0.06 20.74
N CYS A 22 -6.71 -0.70 20.39
CA CYS A 22 -7.79 -1.01 21.30
C CYS A 22 -7.32 -1.87 22.48
N ALA A 23 -6.48 -2.88 22.23
CA ALA A 23 -5.94 -3.75 23.26
C ALA A 23 -4.97 -3.00 24.19
N ASP A 24 -4.11 -2.13 23.66
CA ASP A 24 -3.20 -1.28 24.44
C ASP A 24 -3.97 -0.27 25.32
N ALA A 25 -5.18 0.13 24.91
CA ALA A 25 -6.09 0.95 25.71
C ALA A 25 -6.91 0.15 26.76
N GLY A 26 -6.68 -1.15 26.89
CA GLY A 26 -7.33 -2.02 27.87
C GLY A 26 -8.73 -2.51 27.47
N ALA A 27 -9.11 -2.42 26.18
CA ALA A 27 -10.36 -3.01 25.71
C ALA A 27 -10.22 -4.54 25.52
N ARG A 28 -11.31 -5.27 25.73
CA ARG A 28 -11.41 -6.67 25.30
C ARG A 28 -11.60 -6.70 23.79
N VAL A 29 -10.67 -7.30 23.05
CA VAL A 29 -10.67 -7.31 21.59
C VAL A 29 -10.99 -8.70 21.06
N SER A 30 -11.89 -8.79 20.09
CA SER A 30 -12.10 -9.96 19.24
C SER A 30 -11.89 -9.59 17.77
N LEU A 31 -10.94 -10.24 17.10
CA LEU A 31 -10.66 -10.01 15.70
C LEU A 31 -11.16 -11.20 14.86
N PHE A 32 -11.99 -10.90 13.85
CA PHE A 32 -12.52 -11.89 12.91
C PHE A 32 -11.90 -11.67 11.52
N GLU A 33 -11.29 -12.73 10.97
CA GLU A 33 -10.70 -12.75 9.64
C GLU A 33 -11.26 -13.91 8.84
N ALA A 34 -11.77 -13.62 7.65
CA ALA A 34 -12.38 -14.63 6.76
C ALA A 34 -11.37 -15.64 6.21
N ARG A 35 -10.13 -15.20 6.03
CA ARG A 35 -9.03 -16.03 5.52
C ARG A 35 -8.37 -16.84 6.64
N PRO A 36 -7.57 -17.89 6.29
CA PRO A 36 -6.84 -18.68 7.29
C PRO A 36 -5.61 -17.98 7.87
N ARG A 37 -5.36 -16.72 7.54
CA ARG A 37 -4.16 -15.95 7.87
C ARG A 37 -4.47 -14.47 8.07
N LEU A 38 -3.66 -13.81 8.88
CA LEU A 38 -3.61 -12.36 9.02
C LEU A 38 -2.76 -11.71 7.90
N GLY A 39 -2.67 -10.38 7.90
CA GLY A 39 -1.85 -9.60 6.98
C GLY A 39 -2.64 -8.97 5.82
N GLY A 40 -3.84 -9.45 5.52
CA GLY A 40 -4.68 -8.90 4.45
C GLY A 40 -3.97 -8.92 3.09
N ALA A 41 -3.62 -7.73 2.56
CA ALA A 41 -2.91 -7.57 1.29
C ALA A 41 -1.38 -7.71 1.42
N THR A 42 -0.83 -7.96 2.62
CA THR A 42 0.61 -8.15 2.86
C THR A 42 0.87 -9.56 3.40
N TRP A 43 1.01 -10.53 2.52
CA TRP A 43 1.13 -11.93 2.90
C TRP A 43 2.16 -12.68 2.06
N SER A 44 2.60 -13.81 2.58
CA SER A 44 3.55 -14.71 1.92
C SER A 44 2.97 -16.11 1.80
N THR A 45 3.47 -16.89 0.85
CA THR A 45 3.11 -18.28 0.61
C THR A 45 4.35 -19.09 0.29
N SER A 46 4.22 -20.41 0.22
CA SER A 46 5.28 -21.30 -0.26
C SER A 46 5.00 -21.71 -1.70
N HIS A 47 6.02 -21.62 -2.56
CA HIS A 47 6.02 -22.14 -3.91
C HIS A 47 7.25 -23.01 -4.13
N ARG A 48 7.08 -24.33 -4.26
CA ARG A 48 8.17 -25.31 -4.44
C ARG A 48 9.30 -25.16 -3.42
N GLY A 49 8.96 -24.88 -2.17
CA GLY A 49 9.92 -24.70 -1.08
C GLY A 49 10.48 -23.28 -0.94
N LEU A 50 10.17 -22.35 -1.85
CA LEU A 50 10.52 -20.95 -1.74
C LEU A 50 9.47 -20.20 -0.94
N GLU A 51 9.88 -19.27 -0.09
CA GLU A 51 8.98 -18.30 0.51
C GLU A 51 8.75 -17.14 -0.47
N VAL A 52 7.50 -16.88 -0.82
CA VAL A 52 7.11 -15.92 -1.85
C VAL A 52 6.08 -14.94 -1.31
N ASP A 53 6.34 -13.66 -1.47
CA ASP A 53 5.39 -12.62 -1.14
C ASP A 53 4.34 -12.46 -2.25
N ASN A 54 3.11 -12.07 -1.88
CA ASN A 54 2.05 -11.77 -2.83
C ASN A 54 2.38 -10.56 -3.72
N GLY A 55 3.27 -9.69 -3.26
CA GLY A 55 3.77 -8.52 -3.96
C GLY A 55 4.97 -7.91 -3.25
N GLN A 56 5.64 -6.97 -3.92
CA GLN A 56 6.74 -6.25 -3.30
C GLN A 56 6.21 -4.98 -2.64
N HIS A 57 6.45 -4.88 -1.34
CA HIS A 57 6.02 -3.75 -0.53
C HIS A 57 7.23 -2.96 -0.07
N VAL A 58 7.34 -1.76 -0.59
CA VAL A 58 8.31 -0.76 -0.11
C VAL A 58 7.57 0.33 0.67
N PHE A 59 8.29 1.03 1.51
CA PHE A 59 7.81 2.19 2.23
C PHE A 59 8.84 3.31 2.16
N LEU A 60 8.42 4.51 2.47
CA LEU A 60 9.30 5.67 2.52
C LEU A 60 9.47 6.11 3.99
N ARG A 61 10.54 6.83 4.28
CA ARG A 61 10.80 7.37 5.63
C ARG A 61 9.65 8.25 6.15
N CYS A 62 8.85 8.85 5.28
CA CYS A 62 7.68 9.64 5.67
C CYS A 62 6.46 8.79 6.12
N CYS A 63 6.55 7.47 6.08
CA CYS A 63 5.47 6.57 6.51
C CYS A 63 5.52 6.34 8.02
N ASP A 64 5.30 7.40 8.80
CA ASP A 64 5.51 7.41 10.25
C ASP A 64 4.58 6.46 11.01
N ALA A 65 3.32 6.33 10.59
CA ALA A 65 2.38 5.42 11.25
C ALA A 65 2.75 3.96 10.98
N TYR A 66 3.19 3.63 9.77
CA TYR A 66 3.66 2.29 9.43
C TYR A 66 4.95 1.93 10.17
N LEU A 67 5.92 2.86 10.22
CA LEU A 67 7.15 2.68 11.01
C LEU A 67 6.82 2.46 12.49
N GLY A 68 5.92 3.25 13.05
CA GLY A 68 5.46 3.06 14.43
C GLY A 68 4.76 1.71 14.67
N LEU A 69 4.08 1.14 13.65
CA LEU A 69 3.56 -0.22 13.74
C LEU A 69 4.71 -1.25 13.79
N LEU A 70 5.74 -1.11 12.96
CA LEU A 70 6.91 -2.00 12.98
C LEU A 70 7.64 -1.94 14.34
N ASP A 71 7.79 -0.76 14.91
CA ASP A 71 8.36 -0.57 16.25
C ASP A 71 7.48 -1.24 17.31
N ARG A 72 6.15 -1.05 17.26
CA ARG A 72 5.19 -1.70 18.18
C ARG A 72 5.23 -3.23 18.10
N LEU A 73 5.51 -3.77 16.92
CA LEU A 73 5.66 -5.21 16.69
C LEU A 73 7.05 -5.74 17.05
N GLY A 74 8.03 -4.87 17.29
CA GLY A 74 9.41 -5.25 17.58
C GLY A 74 10.14 -5.88 16.41
N VAL A 75 9.86 -5.40 15.17
CA VAL A 75 10.40 -5.98 13.92
C VAL A 75 11.21 -4.98 13.08
N HIS A 76 11.61 -3.88 13.66
CA HIS A 76 12.40 -2.85 12.96
C HIS A 76 13.71 -3.42 12.38
N ASP A 77 14.31 -4.38 13.05
CA ASP A 77 15.52 -5.10 12.60
C ASP A 77 15.27 -5.98 11.36
N ARG A 78 14.03 -6.24 10.98
CA ARG A 78 13.65 -7.06 9.82
C ARG A 78 13.47 -6.26 8.53
N VAL A 79 13.65 -4.97 8.58
CA VAL A 79 13.61 -4.08 7.42
C VAL A 79 14.94 -3.42 7.17
N THR A 80 15.16 -2.96 5.95
CA THR A 80 16.20 -2.01 5.61
C THR A 80 15.53 -0.68 5.29
N LEU A 81 16.00 0.41 5.87
CA LEU A 81 15.65 1.77 5.49
C LEU A 81 16.93 2.48 5.06
N GLN A 82 16.96 3.01 3.84
CA GLN A 82 18.12 3.72 3.31
C GLN A 82 18.50 4.90 4.22
N ASP A 83 19.80 5.09 4.42
CA ASP A 83 20.32 6.31 5.08
C ASP A 83 20.12 7.54 4.19
N ARG A 84 20.14 7.32 2.88
CA ARG A 84 19.95 8.36 1.86
C ARG A 84 19.32 7.78 0.61
N LEU A 85 18.28 8.45 0.10
CA LEU A 85 17.61 8.08 -1.15
C LEU A 85 18.61 7.78 -2.27
N ALA A 86 18.52 6.57 -2.80
CA ALA A 86 19.27 6.13 -3.98
C ALA A 86 18.44 5.07 -4.74
N VAL A 87 17.75 5.50 -5.79
CA VAL A 87 16.97 4.63 -6.67
C VAL A 87 17.72 4.46 -7.98
N PRO A 88 18.22 3.25 -8.28
CA PRO A 88 18.81 2.93 -9.57
C PRO A 88 17.70 2.79 -10.62
N VAL A 89 17.93 3.37 -11.81
CA VAL A 89 17.01 3.33 -12.94
C VAL A 89 17.75 2.79 -14.15
N ALA A 90 17.33 1.64 -14.64
CA ALA A 90 17.90 0.98 -15.81
C ALA A 90 17.07 1.28 -17.07
N SER A 91 17.77 1.49 -18.18
CA SER A 91 17.18 1.64 -19.50
C SER A 91 17.91 0.75 -20.50
N PRO A 92 17.22 0.12 -21.48
CA PRO A 92 17.88 -0.75 -22.44
C PRO A 92 19.02 -0.05 -23.17
N GLY A 93 20.21 -0.66 -23.19
CA GLY A 93 21.38 -0.15 -23.90
C GLY A 93 21.99 1.16 -23.37
N ARG A 94 21.60 1.59 -22.16
CA ARG A 94 22.14 2.82 -21.54
C ARG A 94 22.81 2.52 -20.19
N PRO A 95 23.76 3.35 -19.77
CA PRO A 95 24.27 3.29 -18.40
C PRO A 95 23.16 3.48 -17.37
N LEU A 96 23.39 2.97 -16.14
CA LEU A 96 22.46 3.10 -15.04
C LEU A 96 22.30 4.58 -14.63
N ALA A 97 21.07 5.09 -14.63
CA ALA A 97 20.73 6.39 -14.07
C ALA A 97 20.37 6.25 -12.58
N TRP A 98 20.37 7.36 -11.87
CA TRP A 98 20.07 7.35 -10.44
C TRP A 98 19.17 8.52 -10.05
N ILE A 99 18.18 8.24 -9.22
CA ILE A 99 17.45 9.27 -8.48
C ILE A 99 18.01 9.25 -7.06
N ARG A 100 18.77 10.32 -6.70
CA ARG A 100 19.45 10.45 -5.40
C ARG A 100 19.19 11.82 -4.80
N ARG A 101 19.01 11.87 -3.47
CA ARG A 101 18.99 13.15 -2.77
C ARG A 101 20.39 13.68 -2.53
N GLY A 102 20.59 14.98 -2.74
CA GLY A 102 21.78 15.73 -2.39
C GLY A 102 21.73 16.26 -0.95
N ALA A 103 22.66 17.16 -0.62
CA ALA A 103 22.77 17.81 0.69
C ALA A 103 21.91 19.08 0.82
N LEU A 104 21.34 19.58 -0.28
CA LEU A 104 20.49 20.77 -0.28
C LEU A 104 19.17 20.50 0.47
N PRO A 105 18.55 21.53 1.04
CA PRO A 105 17.21 21.40 1.61
C PRO A 105 16.15 21.07 0.54
N ALA A 106 15.00 20.56 0.95
CA ALA A 106 13.88 20.34 0.06
C ALA A 106 13.33 21.69 -0.47
N PRO A 107 12.86 21.72 -1.71
CA PRO A 107 12.83 20.65 -2.72
C PRO A 107 14.12 20.55 -3.55
N ALA A 108 15.13 21.39 -3.32
CA ALA A 108 16.35 21.49 -4.12
C ALA A 108 17.28 20.24 -4.02
N HIS A 109 17.10 19.40 -3.00
CA HIS A 109 17.91 18.18 -2.78
C HIS A 109 17.84 17.17 -3.93
N LEU A 110 16.80 17.19 -4.78
CA LEU A 110 16.65 16.33 -5.95
C LEU A 110 17.12 16.98 -7.27
N ALA A 111 17.41 18.29 -7.26
CA ALA A 111 17.70 19.05 -8.49
C ALA A 111 18.87 18.47 -9.28
N ARG A 112 20.00 18.14 -8.62
CA ARG A 112 21.16 17.55 -9.28
C ARG A 112 20.83 16.21 -9.93
N SER A 113 20.05 15.39 -9.27
CA SER A 113 19.63 14.08 -9.76
C SER A 113 18.71 14.21 -10.97
N LEU A 114 17.73 15.10 -10.89
CA LEU A 114 16.78 15.35 -11.98
C LEU A 114 17.49 15.93 -13.22
N LEU A 115 18.35 16.92 -13.05
CA LEU A 115 19.12 17.50 -14.16
C LEU A 115 20.13 16.52 -14.78
N GLY A 116 20.65 15.59 -13.97
CA GLY A 116 21.53 14.50 -14.44
C GLY A 116 20.79 13.27 -14.97
N PHE A 117 19.46 13.25 -15.01
CA PHE A 117 18.67 12.08 -15.40
C PHE A 117 18.70 11.87 -16.92
N HIS A 118 19.79 11.30 -17.42
CA HIS A 118 20.09 11.12 -18.84
C HIS A 118 19.11 10.24 -19.65
N PRO A 119 18.21 9.40 -19.08
CA PRO A 119 17.16 8.76 -19.87
C PRO A 119 16.22 9.75 -20.56
N LEU A 120 16.07 10.98 -20.02
CA LEU A 120 15.29 12.06 -20.63
C LEU A 120 16.17 13.11 -21.32
N PRO A 121 15.70 13.75 -22.42
CA PRO A 121 16.33 14.93 -23.01
C PRO A 121 16.45 16.09 -21.99
N PHE A 122 17.46 16.94 -22.13
CA PHE A 122 17.72 18.04 -21.19
C PHE A 122 16.50 18.97 -20.99
N ALA A 123 15.84 19.36 -22.10
CA ALA A 123 14.64 20.21 -22.05
C ALA A 123 13.50 19.57 -21.23
N ALA A 124 13.30 18.24 -21.35
CA ALA A 124 12.30 17.53 -20.57
C ALA A 124 12.66 17.51 -19.06
N ARG A 125 13.95 17.38 -18.71
CA ARG A 125 14.42 17.45 -17.31
C ARG A 125 14.17 18.82 -16.68
N VAL A 126 14.46 19.88 -17.43
CA VAL A 126 14.19 21.26 -16.96
C VAL A 126 12.70 21.47 -16.77
N ARG A 127 11.87 20.99 -17.70
CA ARG A 127 10.40 21.09 -17.58
C ARG A 127 9.88 20.31 -16.37
N ALA A 128 10.35 19.08 -16.18
CA ALA A 128 9.99 18.29 -15.00
C ALA A 128 10.37 18.98 -13.68
N ALA A 129 11.51 19.68 -13.63
CA ALA A 129 11.90 20.49 -12.46
C ALA A 129 10.91 21.65 -12.21
N LEU A 130 10.45 22.32 -13.28
CA LEU A 130 9.44 23.39 -13.17
C LEU A 130 8.09 22.86 -12.73
N SER A 131 7.66 21.71 -13.26
CA SER A 131 6.42 21.03 -12.83
C SER A 131 6.52 20.59 -11.36
N ALA A 132 7.63 20.01 -10.93
CA ALA A 132 7.85 19.63 -9.53
C ALA A 132 7.78 20.84 -8.59
N ARG A 133 8.41 21.97 -8.98
CA ARG A 133 8.31 23.22 -8.23
C ARG A 133 6.86 23.70 -8.12
N ARG A 134 6.08 23.58 -9.17
CA ARG A 134 4.66 23.96 -9.16
C ARG A 134 3.84 23.02 -8.28
N ILE A 135 4.08 21.70 -8.36
CA ILE A 135 3.43 20.71 -7.47
C ILE A 135 3.69 21.03 -6.00
N ALA A 136 4.90 21.47 -5.65
CA ALA A 136 5.23 21.85 -4.28
C ALA A 136 4.36 23.01 -3.72
N THR A 137 3.72 23.81 -4.58
CA THR A 137 2.84 24.92 -4.17
C THR A 137 1.35 24.57 -4.18
N LEU A 138 0.97 23.37 -4.67
CA LEU A 138 -0.43 22.95 -4.69
C LEU A 138 -0.85 22.42 -3.32
N ASP A 139 -2.07 22.75 -2.92
CA ASP A 139 -2.67 22.17 -1.72
C ASP A 139 -3.31 20.82 -2.07
N PRO A 140 -2.81 19.68 -1.53
CA PRO A 140 -3.39 18.37 -1.81
C PRO A 140 -4.84 18.25 -1.31
N ASP A 141 -5.28 19.15 -0.43
CA ASP A 141 -6.63 19.16 0.10
C ASP A 141 -7.63 19.98 -0.73
N ASP A 142 -7.17 20.71 -1.75
CA ASP A 142 -8.03 21.40 -2.71
C ASP A 142 -8.90 20.40 -3.50
N PRO A 143 -10.25 20.44 -3.37
CA PRO A 143 -11.14 19.54 -4.07
C PRO A 143 -11.07 19.65 -5.61
N ALA A 144 -10.63 20.80 -6.14
CA ALA A 144 -10.50 21.00 -7.58
C ALA A 144 -9.42 20.08 -8.17
N LEU A 145 -8.37 19.77 -7.41
CA LEU A 145 -7.30 18.86 -7.87
C LEU A 145 -7.77 17.42 -8.00
N ASP A 146 -8.79 16.99 -7.25
CA ASP A 146 -9.31 15.62 -7.37
C ASP A 146 -10.12 15.39 -8.66
N ARG A 147 -10.48 16.46 -9.38
CA ARG A 147 -11.26 16.35 -10.64
C ARG A 147 -10.38 16.16 -11.88
N VAL A 148 -9.09 16.28 -11.74
CA VAL A 148 -8.12 16.30 -12.84
C VAL A 148 -7.12 15.15 -12.66
N SER A 149 -6.69 14.52 -13.76
CA SER A 149 -5.58 13.57 -13.70
C SER A 149 -4.23 14.30 -13.65
N LEU A 150 -3.24 13.64 -13.05
CA LEU A 150 -1.85 14.14 -13.11
C LEU A 150 -1.39 14.25 -14.57
N GLY A 151 -1.74 13.26 -15.42
CA GLY A 151 -1.37 13.26 -16.82
C GLY A 151 -1.87 14.50 -17.57
N ASP A 152 -3.17 14.82 -17.48
CA ASP A 152 -3.75 16.01 -18.10
C ASP A 152 -3.10 17.29 -17.58
N TRP A 153 -2.87 17.36 -16.27
CA TRP A 153 -2.23 18.51 -15.65
C TRP A 153 -0.79 18.72 -16.16
N LEU A 154 -0.03 17.64 -16.36
CA LEU A 154 1.33 17.66 -16.89
C LEU A 154 1.34 18.02 -18.40
N GLN A 155 0.43 17.46 -19.20
CA GLN A 155 0.29 17.77 -20.63
C GLN A 155 -0.03 19.23 -20.88
N LEU A 156 -0.95 19.82 -20.11
CA LEU A 156 -1.28 21.25 -20.17
C LEU A 156 -0.06 22.15 -19.87
N ARG A 157 0.98 21.61 -19.20
CA ARG A 157 2.24 22.31 -18.92
C ARG A 157 3.35 21.94 -19.90
N GLY A 158 3.00 21.22 -20.96
CA GLY A 158 3.89 20.83 -22.05
C GLY A 158 4.93 19.79 -21.65
N GLU A 159 4.67 18.95 -20.63
CA GLU A 159 5.48 17.77 -20.40
C GLU A 159 5.41 16.83 -21.60
N SER A 160 6.54 16.21 -21.94
CA SER A 160 6.55 15.21 -23.00
C SER A 160 5.99 13.89 -22.53
N ASP A 161 5.44 13.09 -23.47
CA ASP A 161 4.97 11.73 -23.17
C ASP A 161 6.08 10.89 -22.53
N ALA A 162 7.32 10.99 -23.00
CA ALA A 162 8.45 10.29 -22.39
C ALA A 162 8.72 10.67 -20.93
N ALA A 163 8.45 11.93 -20.54
CA ALA A 163 8.57 12.35 -19.15
C ALA A 163 7.38 11.85 -18.32
N ILE A 164 6.16 11.90 -18.86
CA ILE A 164 4.94 11.43 -18.17
C ILE A 164 5.00 9.93 -17.97
N ASP A 165 5.21 9.15 -19.03
CA ASP A 165 5.19 7.68 -18.99
C ASP A 165 6.47 7.06 -18.42
N GLY A 166 7.53 7.87 -18.26
CA GLY A 166 8.79 7.44 -17.68
C GLY A 166 8.99 7.98 -16.27
N LEU A 167 9.40 9.25 -16.14
CA LEU A 167 9.80 9.82 -14.85
C LEU A 167 8.62 9.96 -13.85
N TRP A 168 7.51 10.55 -14.29
CA TRP A 168 6.35 10.76 -13.42
C TRP A 168 5.67 9.43 -13.08
N ASP A 169 5.54 8.56 -14.07
CA ASP A 169 4.96 7.24 -13.89
C ASP A 169 5.78 6.35 -12.96
N LEU A 170 7.11 6.41 -13.04
CA LEU A 170 8.02 5.68 -12.15
C LEU A 170 7.75 5.99 -10.66
N LEU A 171 7.44 7.24 -10.33
CA LEU A 171 7.16 7.68 -8.96
C LEU A 171 5.70 7.41 -8.56
N VAL A 172 4.77 7.78 -9.44
CA VAL A 172 3.34 7.80 -9.11
C VAL A 172 2.71 6.42 -9.21
N ARG A 173 3.02 5.64 -10.24
CA ARG A 173 2.46 4.29 -10.40
C ARG A 173 2.87 3.36 -9.26
N ALA A 174 4.11 3.44 -8.80
CA ALA A 174 4.58 2.64 -7.67
C ALA A 174 3.87 2.96 -6.34
N THR A 175 3.38 4.20 -6.19
CA THR A 175 2.77 4.68 -4.94
C THR A 175 1.25 4.68 -4.97
N LEU A 176 0.65 4.96 -6.14
CA LEU A 176 -0.81 5.02 -6.30
C LEU A 176 -1.41 3.78 -6.97
N ASN A 177 -0.57 2.84 -7.41
CA ASN A 177 -1.04 1.68 -8.19
C ASN A 177 -1.92 2.10 -9.39
N GLN A 178 -1.59 3.23 -10.02
CA GLN A 178 -2.34 3.84 -11.12
C GLN A 178 -1.35 4.54 -12.05
N PRO A 179 -1.48 4.40 -13.39
CA PRO A 179 -0.65 5.16 -14.32
C PRO A 179 -0.71 6.67 -14.03
N ALA A 180 0.42 7.37 -14.17
CA ALA A 180 0.46 8.83 -13.97
C ALA A 180 -0.57 9.58 -14.83
N ARG A 181 -0.88 9.04 -16.03
CA ARG A 181 -1.90 9.60 -16.92
C ARG A 181 -3.30 9.57 -16.34
N GLU A 182 -3.61 8.59 -15.49
CA GLU A 182 -4.95 8.32 -14.95
C GLU A 182 -5.05 8.63 -13.46
N ALA A 183 -3.92 8.84 -12.78
CA ALA A 183 -3.91 9.06 -11.34
C ALA A 183 -4.53 10.41 -10.95
N SER A 184 -5.32 10.46 -9.87
CA SER A 184 -5.83 11.72 -9.31
C SER A 184 -4.68 12.69 -9.03
N LEU A 185 -4.80 13.92 -9.51
CA LEU A 185 -3.81 14.98 -9.23
C LEU A 185 -3.71 15.26 -7.73
N ALA A 186 -4.82 15.30 -6.99
CA ALA A 186 -4.81 15.52 -5.54
C ALA A 186 -3.98 14.45 -4.81
N LEU A 187 -4.19 13.17 -5.13
CA LEU A 187 -3.42 12.07 -4.53
C LEU A 187 -1.95 12.08 -5.00
N ALA A 188 -1.69 12.41 -6.27
CA ALA A 188 -0.33 12.57 -6.78
C ALA A 188 0.41 13.73 -6.10
N VAL A 189 -0.24 14.88 -5.90
CA VAL A 189 0.31 16.02 -5.14
C VAL A 189 0.62 15.60 -3.70
N LYS A 190 -0.29 14.86 -3.04
CA LYS A 190 -0.06 14.33 -1.70
C LYS A 190 1.20 13.48 -1.64
N VAL A 191 1.35 12.52 -2.55
CA VAL A 191 2.53 11.63 -2.63
C VAL A 191 3.81 12.42 -2.92
N LEU A 192 3.78 13.26 -3.95
CA LEU A 192 4.97 13.98 -4.41
C LEU A 192 5.43 15.01 -3.39
N ARG A 193 4.52 15.73 -2.74
CA ARG A 193 4.87 16.66 -1.67
C ARG A 193 5.41 15.92 -0.46
N THR A 194 4.62 15.04 0.13
CA THR A 194 4.98 14.36 1.38
C THR A 194 6.22 13.48 1.23
N GLY A 195 6.35 12.77 0.10
CA GLY A 195 7.46 11.85 -0.14
C GLY A 195 8.70 12.51 -0.69
N PHE A 196 8.59 13.56 -1.52
CA PHE A 196 9.73 14.03 -2.30
C PHE A 196 10.01 15.54 -2.21
N LEU A 197 9.06 16.39 -1.85
CA LEU A 197 9.22 17.83 -2.00
C LEU A 197 9.22 18.63 -0.70
N ASP A 198 8.54 18.17 0.35
CA ASP A 198 8.40 18.91 1.60
C ASP A 198 9.57 18.68 2.57
N ARG A 199 10.18 17.47 2.58
CA ARG A 199 11.28 17.09 3.46
C ARG A 199 12.35 16.30 2.70
N ALA A 200 13.62 16.60 2.90
CA ALA A 200 14.71 16.05 2.09
C ALA A 200 14.91 14.53 2.26
N ASP A 201 14.68 13.99 3.45
CA ASP A 201 14.86 12.57 3.78
C ASP A 201 13.58 11.73 3.62
N ALA A 202 12.45 12.38 3.34
CA ALA A 202 11.13 11.75 3.30
C ALA A 202 11.05 10.57 2.34
N ALA A 203 11.77 10.63 1.21
CA ALA A 203 11.79 9.63 0.15
C ALA A 203 12.76 8.47 0.39
N ASP A 204 13.55 8.45 1.46
CA ASP A 204 14.47 7.33 1.73
C ASP A 204 13.68 6.02 1.75
N VAL A 205 14.06 5.08 0.88
CA VAL A 205 13.28 3.86 0.62
C VAL A 205 13.58 2.80 1.66
N GLY A 206 12.51 2.17 2.16
CA GLY A 206 12.58 1.02 3.03
C GLY A 206 11.94 -0.23 2.40
N TRP A 207 12.47 -1.42 2.71
CA TRP A 207 11.95 -2.70 2.26
C TRP A 207 12.17 -3.81 3.29
N SER A 208 11.36 -4.86 3.20
CA SER A 208 11.49 -6.04 4.06
C SER A 208 12.67 -6.93 3.66
N ARG A 209 13.45 -7.38 4.65
CA ARG A 209 14.49 -8.41 4.48
C ARG A 209 13.97 -9.83 4.68
N VAL A 210 12.75 -9.97 5.16
CA VAL A 210 12.08 -11.23 5.45
C VAL A 210 10.78 -11.32 4.66
N PRO A 211 10.12 -12.48 4.58
CA PRO A 211 8.77 -12.60 4.03
C PRO A 211 7.77 -11.70 4.77
N LEU A 212 6.80 -11.14 4.06
CA LEU A 212 5.81 -10.20 4.62
C LEU A 212 4.99 -10.78 5.77
N SER A 213 4.70 -12.08 5.73
CA SER A 213 4.00 -12.75 6.84
C SER A 213 4.81 -12.72 8.13
N ARG A 214 6.13 -12.88 8.04
CA ARG A 214 7.06 -12.77 9.18
C ARG A 214 7.27 -11.34 9.63
N LEU A 215 7.03 -10.36 8.74
CA LEU A 215 7.13 -8.94 9.10
C LEU A 215 5.86 -8.43 9.80
N HIS A 216 4.68 -8.87 9.37
CA HIS A 216 3.40 -8.31 9.82
C HIS A 216 2.53 -9.32 10.59
N ALA A 217 2.10 -10.40 9.92
CA ALA A 217 1.07 -11.28 10.44
C ALA A 217 1.48 -12.00 11.73
N GLU A 218 2.63 -12.67 11.71
CA GLU A 218 3.12 -13.46 12.85
C GLU A 218 3.41 -12.58 14.09
N PRO A 219 4.14 -11.45 13.98
CA PRO A 219 4.37 -10.57 15.11
C PRO A 219 3.10 -9.92 15.65
N ALA A 220 2.16 -9.55 14.77
CA ALA A 220 0.88 -8.96 15.17
C ALA A 220 0.00 -10.00 15.89
N GLU A 221 -0.07 -11.23 15.40
CA GLU A 221 -0.76 -12.33 16.06
C GLU A 221 -0.19 -12.57 17.46
N ALA A 222 1.13 -12.66 17.59
CA ALA A 222 1.80 -12.84 18.86
C ALA A 222 1.53 -11.66 19.82
N ALA A 223 1.55 -10.42 19.35
CA ALA A 223 1.27 -9.24 20.16
C ALA A 223 -0.19 -9.21 20.65
N LEU A 224 -1.15 -9.49 19.76
CA LEU A 224 -2.58 -9.53 20.10
C LEU A 224 -2.89 -10.64 21.09
N ARG A 225 -2.32 -11.86 20.92
CA ARG A 225 -2.47 -12.96 21.87
C ARG A 225 -1.92 -12.61 23.26
N ARG A 226 -0.73 -11.97 23.33
CA ARG A 226 -0.16 -11.50 24.60
C ARG A 226 -1.04 -10.47 25.28
N ALA A 227 -1.75 -9.63 24.52
CA ALA A 227 -2.71 -8.67 25.04
C ALA A 227 -4.08 -9.29 25.39
N GLY A 228 -4.24 -10.61 25.27
CA GLY A 228 -5.49 -11.32 25.59
C GLY A 228 -6.58 -11.18 24.51
N ALA A 229 -6.26 -10.73 23.31
CA ALA A 229 -7.23 -10.63 22.22
C ALA A 229 -7.64 -12.01 21.69
N ALA A 230 -8.93 -12.20 21.41
CA ALA A 230 -9.46 -13.38 20.77
C ALA A 230 -9.35 -13.26 19.24
N LEU A 231 -8.60 -14.18 18.62
CA LEU A 231 -8.39 -14.21 17.17
C LEU A 231 -9.16 -15.35 16.53
N HIS A 232 -10.04 -15.00 15.58
CA HIS A 232 -10.90 -15.94 14.87
C HIS A 232 -10.56 -15.93 13.38
N LEU A 233 -9.72 -16.87 12.96
CA LEU A 233 -9.39 -17.06 11.54
C LEU A 233 -10.43 -17.97 10.87
N ARG A 234 -10.55 -17.88 9.54
CA ARG A 234 -11.59 -18.57 8.73
C ARG A 234 -13.01 -18.27 9.25
N ALA A 235 -13.20 -17.10 9.84
CA ALA A 235 -14.45 -16.66 10.45
C ALA A 235 -14.96 -15.40 9.74
N SER A 236 -15.75 -15.63 8.71
CA SER A 236 -16.44 -14.56 7.97
C SER A 236 -17.58 -14.01 8.84
N VAL A 237 -17.73 -12.69 8.83
CA VAL A 237 -18.95 -12.04 9.33
C VAL A 237 -20.00 -12.08 8.23
N ASP A 238 -21.17 -12.62 8.55
CA ASP A 238 -22.26 -12.85 7.61
C ASP A 238 -23.17 -11.62 7.48
N ALA A 239 -23.43 -10.94 8.60
CA ALA A 239 -24.28 -9.74 8.65
C ALA A 239 -23.86 -8.82 9.81
N LEU A 240 -24.17 -7.54 9.67
CA LEU A 240 -24.03 -6.50 10.67
C LEU A 240 -25.32 -5.67 10.71
N GLU A 241 -25.91 -5.59 11.88
CA GLU A 241 -27.12 -4.80 12.15
C GLU A 241 -26.79 -3.69 13.17
N CYS A 242 -27.23 -2.47 12.92
CA CYS A 242 -27.15 -1.36 13.86
C CYS A 242 -28.53 -0.75 14.04
N ARG A 243 -29.02 -0.76 15.27
CA ARG A 243 -30.32 -0.19 15.65
C ARG A 243 -30.12 1.02 16.57
N ALA A 244 -31.00 1.99 16.49
CA ALA A 244 -30.92 3.18 17.32
C ALA A 244 -30.97 2.82 18.81
N GLY A 245 -30.02 3.35 19.58
CA GLY A 245 -29.95 3.10 21.02
C GLY A 245 -29.50 1.70 21.45
N GLN A 246 -29.05 0.86 20.52
CA GLN A 246 -28.55 -0.50 20.81
C GLN A 246 -27.11 -0.67 20.34
N SER A 247 -26.39 -1.59 20.98
CA SER A 247 -25.08 -2.05 20.50
C SER A 247 -25.17 -2.69 19.13
N PRO A 248 -24.11 -2.63 18.31
CA PRO A 248 -24.06 -3.33 17.05
C PRO A 248 -24.25 -4.84 17.23
N LEU A 249 -25.00 -5.48 16.33
CA LEU A 249 -25.21 -6.93 16.31
C LEU A 249 -24.50 -7.53 15.10
N LEU A 250 -23.54 -8.41 15.33
CA LEU A 250 -22.91 -9.20 14.27
C LEU A 250 -23.48 -10.61 14.23
N ARG A 251 -23.58 -11.17 13.01
CA ARG A 251 -23.84 -12.60 12.81
C ARG A 251 -22.61 -13.25 12.20
N ILE A 252 -22.15 -14.33 12.85
CA ILE A 252 -20.93 -15.05 12.47
C ILE A 252 -21.26 -16.53 12.54
N ARG A 253 -21.31 -17.19 11.37
CA ARG A 253 -21.72 -18.60 11.25
C ARG A 253 -23.05 -18.90 11.96
N GLY A 254 -24.01 -17.98 11.85
CA GLY A 254 -25.33 -18.08 12.48
C GLY A 254 -25.37 -17.69 13.97
N ALA A 255 -24.25 -17.57 14.66
CA ALA A 255 -24.22 -17.07 16.04
C ALA A 255 -24.31 -15.55 16.09
N ALA A 256 -25.01 -15.00 17.07
CA ALA A 256 -25.12 -13.58 17.34
C ALA A 256 -24.04 -13.12 18.33
N LEU A 257 -23.46 -11.94 18.09
CA LEU A 257 -22.49 -11.30 18.97
C LEU A 257 -22.83 -9.81 19.06
N GLU A 258 -22.97 -9.30 20.29
CA GLU A 258 -23.28 -7.90 20.59
C GLU A 258 -22.11 -7.26 21.34
N PRO A 259 -21.11 -6.67 20.65
CA PRO A 259 -20.04 -5.92 21.26
C PRO A 259 -20.46 -4.47 21.55
N ASP A 260 -19.68 -3.77 22.38
CA ASP A 260 -19.87 -2.35 22.63
C ASP A 260 -19.53 -1.50 21.38
N ALA A 261 -18.59 -1.96 20.55
CA ALA A 261 -18.25 -1.32 19.27
C ALA A 261 -17.73 -2.31 18.24
N VAL A 262 -17.89 -1.95 16.96
CA VAL A 262 -17.39 -2.68 15.78
C VAL A 262 -16.51 -1.77 14.95
N ILE A 263 -15.31 -2.24 14.61
CA ILE A 263 -14.42 -1.63 13.62
C ILE A 263 -14.43 -2.52 12.37
N LEU A 264 -15.06 -2.04 11.30
CA LEU A 264 -15.14 -2.74 10.02
C LEU A 264 -13.89 -2.41 9.21
N ALA A 265 -12.90 -3.32 9.22
CA ALA A 265 -11.57 -3.16 8.67
C ALA A 265 -11.29 -4.07 7.46
N CYS A 266 -12.32 -4.50 6.76
CA CYS A 266 -12.24 -5.27 5.52
C CYS A 266 -12.08 -4.35 4.30
N ASP A 267 -11.96 -4.92 3.10
CA ASP A 267 -11.95 -4.15 1.86
C ASP A 267 -13.28 -3.41 1.62
N HIS A 268 -13.26 -2.35 0.79
CA HIS A 268 -14.41 -1.48 0.56
C HIS A 268 -15.64 -2.19 -0.02
N GLU A 269 -15.46 -3.24 -0.81
CA GLU A 269 -16.58 -4.00 -1.36
C GLU A 269 -17.22 -4.93 -0.32
N SER A 270 -16.38 -5.56 0.52
CA SER A 270 -16.86 -6.33 1.66
C SER A 270 -17.55 -5.42 2.67
N ALA A 271 -17.02 -4.24 2.92
CA ALA A 271 -17.66 -3.21 3.73
C ALA A 271 -19.01 -2.79 3.15
N ALA A 272 -19.10 -2.54 1.84
CA ALA A 272 -20.32 -2.17 1.17
C ALA A 272 -21.40 -3.27 1.19
N ARG A 273 -21.03 -4.54 1.41
CA ARG A 273 -22.00 -5.64 1.62
C ARG A 273 -22.49 -5.73 3.05
N LEU A 274 -21.64 -5.41 4.02
CA LEU A 274 -21.95 -5.57 5.45
C LEU A 274 -22.61 -4.33 6.06
N LEU A 275 -22.39 -3.15 5.48
CA LEU A 275 -22.88 -1.90 6.05
C LEU A 275 -24.41 -1.83 6.04
N PRO A 276 -25.05 -1.64 7.21
CA PRO A 276 -26.48 -1.41 7.28
C PRO A 276 -26.82 0.00 6.78
N GLY A 277 -28.04 0.20 6.28
CA GLY A 277 -28.51 1.51 5.82
C GLY A 277 -28.43 2.61 6.88
N SER A 278 -28.55 2.25 8.15
CA SER A 278 -28.40 3.16 9.31
C SER A 278 -26.99 3.72 9.46
N ALA A 279 -25.98 3.13 8.83
CA ALA A 279 -24.60 3.62 8.88
C ALA A 279 -24.42 4.98 8.20
N GLY A 280 -25.36 5.42 7.34
CA GLY A 280 -25.28 6.68 6.61
C GLY A 280 -24.11 6.75 5.62
N VAL A 281 -23.60 5.60 5.20
CA VAL A 281 -22.49 5.48 4.24
C VAL A 281 -23.07 5.11 2.88
N ASP A 282 -22.74 5.87 1.84
CA ASP A 282 -23.13 5.56 0.47
C ASP A 282 -22.36 4.33 -0.04
N THR A 283 -23.02 3.18 -0.03
CA THR A 283 -22.43 1.91 -0.50
C THR A 283 -22.26 1.86 -2.02
N VAL A 284 -22.99 2.70 -2.78
CA VAL A 284 -22.81 2.83 -4.24
C VAL A 284 -21.49 3.58 -4.49
N ALA A 285 -21.25 4.69 -3.77
CA ALA A 285 -20.00 5.41 -3.82
C ALA A 285 -18.79 4.51 -3.42
N LEU A 286 -18.95 3.66 -2.39
CA LEU A 286 -17.89 2.71 -2.04
C LEU A 286 -17.55 1.75 -3.18
N ARG A 287 -18.55 1.19 -3.85
CA ARG A 287 -18.32 0.31 -5.01
C ARG A 287 -17.71 1.07 -6.19
N ALA A 288 -18.06 2.35 -6.36
CA ALA A 288 -17.52 3.22 -7.41
C ALA A 288 -16.02 3.54 -7.23
N LEU A 289 -15.44 3.30 -6.05
CA LEU A 289 -13.98 3.34 -5.85
C LEU A 289 -13.25 2.37 -6.81
N GLY A 290 -13.89 1.29 -7.25
CA GLY A 290 -13.33 0.32 -8.18
C GLY A 290 -12.10 -0.40 -7.63
N ARG A 291 -11.37 -1.08 -8.52
CA ARG A 291 -10.20 -1.88 -8.18
C ARG A 291 -9.03 -1.55 -9.10
N SER A 292 -7.83 -1.58 -8.59
CA SER A 292 -6.60 -1.53 -9.37
C SER A 292 -5.74 -2.76 -9.06
N PRO A 293 -5.40 -3.57 -10.09
CA PRO A 293 -4.67 -4.80 -9.90
C PRO A 293 -3.15 -4.59 -9.81
N ILE A 294 -2.49 -5.57 -9.18
CA ILE A 294 -1.03 -5.75 -9.24
C ILE A 294 -0.75 -7.18 -9.73
N VAL A 295 0.22 -7.31 -10.63
CA VAL A 295 0.77 -8.59 -11.05
C VAL A 295 2.25 -8.62 -10.71
N ASN A 296 2.68 -9.65 -9.99
CA ASN A 296 4.10 -9.86 -9.71
C ASN A 296 4.58 -11.09 -10.44
N LEU A 297 5.73 -10.93 -11.12
CA LEU A 297 6.43 -12.00 -11.81
C LEU A 297 7.59 -12.44 -10.92
N HIS A 298 7.70 -13.73 -10.69
CA HIS A 298 8.79 -14.32 -9.93
C HIS A 298 9.67 -15.10 -10.91
N VAL A 299 10.95 -14.73 -10.98
CA VAL A 299 11.94 -15.34 -11.86
C VAL A 299 13.04 -15.95 -11.02
N VAL A 300 13.15 -17.26 -11.07
CA VAL A 300 14.21 -18.01 -10.39
C VAL A 300 15.32 -18.29 -11.39
N LEU A 301 16.53 -17.85 -11.09
CA LEU A 301 17.70 -17.92 -11.96
C LEU A 301 18.80 -18.79 -11.35
N ASP A 302 19.61 -19.44 -12.19
CA ASP A 302 20.74 -20.27 -11.77
C ASP A 302 21.94 -19.46 -11.26
N ARG A 303 21.95 -18.18 -11.51
CA ARG A 303 23.02 -17.25 -11.11
C ARG A 303 22.49 -15.85 -10.80
N ARG A 304 23.32 -15.03 -10.17
CA ARG A 304 23.01 -13.63 -9.89
C ARG A 304 23.13 -12.79 -11.16
N VAL A 305 22.12 -11.96 -11.44
CA VAL A 305 22.05 -11.05 -12.57
C VAL A 305 21.79 -9.60 -12.16
N LEU A 306 21.38 -9.38 -10.92
CA LEU A 306 21.14 -8.07 -10.30
C LEU A 306 21.91 -7.99 -8.98
N GLU A 307 22.91 -7.09 -8.92
CA GLU A 307 23.72 -6.88 -7.71
C GLU A 307 23.09 -5.91 -6.71
N LEU A 308 22.08 -5.16 -7.15
CA LEU A 308 21.38 -4.16 -6.34
C LEU A 308 20.17 -4.78 -5.67
N PRO A 309 19.74 -4.28 -4.50
CA PRO A 309 18.54 -4.78 -3.83
C PRO A 309 17.27 -4.60 -4.64
N PHE A 310 17.24 -3.56 -5.48
CA PHE A 310 16.18 -3.29 -6.43
C PHE A 310 16.66 -2.39 -7.57
N VAL A 311 15.91 -2.35 -8.65
CA VAL A 311 16.12 -1.43 -9.78
C VAL A 311 14.77 -1.12 -10.43
N ALA A 312 14.58 0.14 -10.83
CA ALA A 312 13.43 0.56 -11.62
C ALA A 312 13.75 0.53 -13.11
N GLY A 313 12.78 0.19 -13.94
CA GLY A 313 12.89 0.22 -15.38
C GLY A 313 12.42 1.54 -15.99
N PHE A 314 13.08 2.02 -17.02
CA PHE A 314 12.68 3.18 -17.82
C PHE A 314 12.74 2.84 -19.32
N GLY A 315 11.64 3.08 -20.04
CA GLY A 315 11.54 2.74 -21.47
C GLY A 315 11.49 1.22 -21.71
N THR A 316 10.91 0.48 -20.79
CA THR A 316 10.75 -0.98 -20.79
C THR A 316 9.42 -1.34 -20.13
N PRO A 317 8.80 -2.49 -20.43
CA PRO A 317 7.61 -2.96 -19.69
C PRO A 317 7.90 -3.36 -18.24
N LEU A 318 9.18 -3.56 -17.88
CA LEU A 318 9.62 -3.81 -16.51
C LEU A 318 9.49 -2.52 -15.69
N GLN A 319 8.69 -2.55 -14.62
CA GLN A 319 8.51 -1.38 -13.74
C GLN A 319 9.54 -1.38 -12.59
N TRP A 320 9.37 -2.29 -11.64
CA TRP A 320 10.27 -2.42 -10.50
C TRP A 320 10.69 -3.88 -10.31
N MET A 321 11.98 -4.09 -10.15
CA MET A 321 12.58 -5.41 -9.92
C MET A 321 13.29 -5.42 -8.59
N PHE A 322 13.09 -6.47 -7.81
CA PHE A 322 13.65 -6.64 -6.45
C PHE A 322 14.41 -7.95 -6.37
N ASP A 323 15.58 -7.93 -5.75
CA ASP A 323 16.27 -9.15 -5.34
C ASP A 323 15.60 -9.69 -4.07
N ARG A 324 14.95 -10.85 -4.18
CA ARG A 324 14.28 -11.53 -3.07
C ARG A 324 14.96 -12.81 -2.65
N THR A 325 16.19 -13.04 -3.11
CA THR A 325 16.95 -14.28 -2.89
C THR A 325 17.04 -14.65 -1.41
N GLN A 326 17.47 -13.71 -0.57
CA GLN A 326 17.57 -13.94 0.87
C GLN A 326 16.20 -14.21 1.52
N ALA A 327 15.19 -13.42 1.19
CA ALA A 327 13.86 -13.58 1.77
C ALA A 327 13.14 -14.84 1.30
N SER A 328 13.44 -15.35 0.10
CA SER A 328 12.86 -16.59 -0.43
C SER A 328 13.52 -17.85 0.10
N GLY A 329 14.67 -17.74 0.78
CA GLY A 329 15.41 -18.88 1.32
C GLY A 329 16.23 -19.64 0.27
N VAL A 330 16.48 -19.06 -0.91
CA VAL A 330 17.33 -19.66 -1.95
C VAL A 330 18.80 -19.56 -1.57
N GLU A 331 19.51 -20.69 -1.58
CA GLU A 331 20.94 -20.75 -1.26
C GLU A 331 21.84 -20.49 -2.48
N ARG A 332 21.38 -20.83 -3.69
CA ARG A 332 22.14 -20.70 -4.94
C ARG A 332 21.28 -20.07 -6.03
N GLY A 333 21.91 -19.23 -6.86
CA GLY A 333 21.21 -18.50 -7.90
C GLY A 333 20.60 -17.20 -7.41
N GLN A 334 19.50 -16.76 -8.01
CA GLN A 334 18.80 -15.53 -7.63
C GLN A 334 17.29 -15.68 -7.83
N VAL A 335 16.53 -15.08 -6.94
CA VAL A 335 15.08 -14.89 -7.09
C VAL A 335 14.81 -13.40 -7.30
N LEU A 336 14.32 -13.05 -8.49
CA LEU A 336 13.85 -11.72 -8.79
C LEU A 336 12.32 -11.68 -8.69
N ALA A 337 11.81 -10.66 -8.02
CA ALA A 337 10.39 -10.31 -8.06
C ALA A 337 10.22 -9.02 -8.86
N ILE A 338 9.41 -9.08 -9.91
CA ILE A 338 9.09 -7.95 -10.79
C ILE A 338 7.67 -7.54 -10.51
N SER A 339 7.48 -6.33 -9.98
CA SER A 339 6.17 -5.81 -9.61
C SER A 339 5.62 -4.92 -10.71
N LEU A 340 4.40 -5.23 -11.16
CA LEU A 340 3.66 -4.48 -12.16
C LEU A 340 2.41 -3.88 -11.48
N SER A 341 2.43 -2.57 -11.27
CA SER A 341 1.32 -1.80 -10.71
C SER A 341 0.42 -1.26 -11.82
N GLY A 342 -0.88 -1.04 -11.52
CA GLY A 342 -1.87 -0.65 -12.53
C GLY A 342 -1.90 -1.67 -13.66
N ALA A 343 -1.96 -2.96 -13.28
CA ALA A 343 -1.67 -4.09 -14.15
C ALA A 343 -2.90 -4.60 -14.91
N ASP A 344 -3.87 -3.73 -15.24
CA ASP A 344 -5.10 -4.12 -15.96
C ASP A 344 -4.80 -4.88 -17.26
N ALA A 345 -3.80 -4.43 -18.04
CA ALA A 345 -3.38 -5.06 -19.29
C ALA A 345 -2.74 -6.46 -19.11
N TRP A 346 -2.26 -6.78 -17.90
CA TRP A 346 -1.50 -7.99 -17.60
C TRP A 346 -2.27 -9.01 -16.77
N LEU A 347 -3.35 -8.59 -16.09
CA LEU A 347 -4.06 -9.42 -15.12
C LEU A 347 -4.60 -10.72 -15.73
N GLY A 348 -5.16 -10.65 -16.94
CA GLY A 348 -5.74 -11.78 -17.66
C GLY A 348 -4.76 -12.61 -18.49
N ARG A 349 -3.48 -12.20 -18.60
CA ARG A 349 -2.48 -12.90 -19.41
C ARG A 349 -2.00 -14.18 -18.74
N SER A 350 -1.78 -15.22 -19.51
CA SER A 350 -1.18 -16.47 -19.03
C SER A 350 0.28 -16.27 -18.61
N ASN A 351 0.82 -17.20 -17.81
CA ASN A 351 2.24 -17.18 -17.44
C ASN A 351 3.16 -17.33 -18.67
N ALA A 352 2.73 -18.03 -19.71
CA ALA A 352 3.48 -18.18 -20.94
C ALA A 352 3.58 -16.83 -21.67
N GLU A 353 2.45 -16.14 -21.88
CA GLU A 353 2.43 -14.81 -22.51
C GLU A 353 3.29 -13.78 -21.74
N LEU A 354 3.18 -13.79 -20.40
CA LEU A 354 4.01 -12.90 -19.56
C LEU A 354 5.48 -13.25 -19.68
N ARG A 355 5.84 -14.54 -19.68
CA ARG A 355 7.21 -15.01 -19.87
C ARG A 355 7.79 -14.52 -21.19
N ASP A 356 7.03 -14.64 -22.29
CA ASP A 356 7.46 -14.24 -23.64
C ASP A 356 7.72 -12.75 -23.78
N VAL A 357 7.00 -11.90 -23.01
CA VAL A 357 7.22 -10.45 -22.97
C VAL A 357 8.37 -10.08 -22.03
N PHE A 358 8.35 -10.61 -20.81
CA PHE A 358 9.18 -10.07 -19.73
C PHE A 358 10.59 -10.68 -19.65
N LEU A 359 10.83 -11.92 -20.10
CA LEU A 359 12.20 -12.47 -20.11
C LEU A 359 13.09 -11.81 -21.17
N PRO A 360 12.65 -11.55 -22.40
CA PRO A 360 13.43 -10.75 -23.35
C PRO A 360 13.69 -9.33 -22.84
N ALA A 361 12.69 -8.68 -22.22
CA ALA A 361 12.84 -7.37 -21.62
C ALA A 361 13.87 -7.37 -20.47
N LEU A 362 13.87 -8.40 -19.62
CA LEU A 362 14.86 -8.60 -18.56
C LEU A 362 16.27 -8.75 -19.14
N ALA A 363 16.46 -9.56 -20.17
CA ALA A 363 17.75 -9.76 -20.84
C ALA A 363 18.24 -8.49 -21.57
N ALA A 364 17.33 -7.64 -22.06
CA ALA A 364 17.67 -6.36 -22.64
C ALA A 364 18.10 -5.33 -21.58
N LEU A 365 17.49 -5.40 -20.39
CA LEU A 365 17.74 -4.44 -19.31
C LEU A 365 18.95 -4.83 -18.44
N LEU A 366 19.11 -6.12 -18.15
CA LEU A 366 20.20 -6.70 -17.35
C LEU A 366 21.01 -7.65 -18.25
N PRO A 367 22.15 -7.22 -18.81
CA PRO A 367 22.92 -8.05 -19.73
C PRO A 367 23.33 -9.43 -19.19
N ALA A 368 23.60 -9.51 -17.88
CA ALA A 368 23.93 -10.80 -17.22
C ALA A 368 22.77 -11.82 -17.28
N ALA A 369 21.54 -11.37 -17.47
CA ALA A 369 20.38 -12.26 -17.59
C ALA A 369 20.36 -13.04 -18.93
N ARG A 370 21.13 -12.63 -19.94
CA ARG A 370 21.25 -13.34 -21.22
C ARG A 370 21.90 -14.70 -21.07
N GLU A 371 22.81 -14.84 -20.11
CA GLU A 371 23.57 -16.07 -19.84
C GLU A 371 22.97 -16.90 -18.71
N ALA A 372 22.00 -16.35 -18.01
CA ALA A 372 21.35 -17.02 -16.90
C ALA A 372 20.26 -17.99 -17.40
N ARG A 373 20.24 -19.18 -16.82
CA ARG A 373 19.17 -20.14 -17.04
C ARG A 373 18.01 -19.84 -16.11
N VAL A 374 16.82 -19.69 -16.66
CA VAL A 374 15.58 -19.55 -15.91
C VAL A 374 15.19 -20.94 -15.39
N LEU A 375 15.22 -21.12 -14.08
CA LEU A 375 14.87 -22.37 -13.39
C LEU A 375 13.37 -22.47 -13.15
N ASP A 376 12.71 -21.33 -12.83
CA ASP A 376 11.27 -21.24 -12.68
C ASP A 376 10.76 -19.83 -13.04
N PHE A 377 9.50 -19.77 -13.51
CA PHE A 377 8.79 -18.53 -13.78
C PHE A 377 7.32 -18.69 -13.40
N PHE A 378 6.87 -17.94 -12.44
CA PHE A 378 5.48 -17.98 -11.97
C PHE A 378 5.00 -16.58 -11.57
N THR A 379 3.70 -16.45 -11.31
CA THR A 379 3.10 -15.14 -10.99
C THR A 379 2.23 -15.22 -9.74
N THR A 380 2.20 -14.12 -9.00
CA THR A 380 1.15 -13.81 -8.03
C THR A 380 0.31 -12.66 -8.56
N ARG A 381 -1.00 -12.71 -8.36
CA ARG A 381 -1.95 -11.73 -8.86
C ARG A 381 -2.87 -11.26 -7.74
N GLU A 382 -2.94 -9.95 -7.59
CA GLU A 382 -3.87 -9.29 -6.69
C GLU A 382 -4.85 -8.43 -7.52
N PRO A 383 -6.02 -8.97 -7.88
CA PRO A 383 -6.99 -8.26 -8.73
C PRO A 383 -7.56 -6.99 -8.09
N ALA A 384 -7.53 -6.92 -6.78
CA ALA A 384 -8.02 -5.81 -5.96
C ALA A 384 -6.94 -5.37 -4.97
N ALA A 385 -5.73 -5.08 -5.47
CA ALA A 385 -4.60 -4.67 -4.63
C ALA A 385 -4.89 -3.34 -3.92
N THR A 386 -5.50 -2.39 -4.63
CA THR A 386 -5.97 -1.11 -4.11
C THR A 386 -7.32 -0.76 -4.72
N PHE A 387 -8.02 0.25 -4.16
CA PHE A 387 -9.04 0.93 -4.94
C PHE A 387 -8.38 1.72 -6.09
N ARG A 388 -9.15 2.08 -7.12
CA ARG A 388 -8.65 2.85 -8.27
C ARG A 388 -8.45 4.31 -7.87
N GLN A 389 -7.22 4.77 -7.81
CA GLN A 389 -6.86 6.10 -7.34
C GLN A 389 -6.92 7.14 -8.48
N ALA A 390 -8.06 7.18 -9.16
CA ALA A 390 -8.37 8.04 -10.29
C ALA A 390 -9.04 9.36 -9.84
N PRO A 391 -9.19 10.36 -10.73
CA PRO A 391 -9.96 11.57 -10.43
C PRO A 391 -11.35 11.29 -9.87
N GLY A 392 -11.78 12.07 -8.88
CA GLY A 392 -13.08 11.96 -8.21
C GLY A 392 -13.14 10.93 -7.08
N THR A 393 -12.17 10.03 -6.94
CA THR A 393 -12.23 8.97 -5.95
C THR A 393 -12.01 9.44 -4.51
N ARG A 394 -11.36 10.57 -4.31
CA ARG A 394 -11.18 11.14 -2.97
C ARG A 394 -12.54 11.48 -2.32
N ALA A 395 -13.47 12.04 -3.07
CA ALA A 395 -14.80 12.41 -2.60
C ALA A 395 -15.68 11.19 -2.23
N LEU A 396 -15.37 10.01 -2.76
CA LEU A 396 -16.10 8.76 -2.50
C LEU A 396 -15.67 8.07 -1.20
N ARG A 397 -14.58 8.53 -0.56
CA ARG A 397 -14.00 7.90 0.63
C ARG A 397 -14.70 8.38 1.90
N PRO A 398 -15.35 7.50 2.68
CA PRO A 398 -16.01 7.90 3.91
C PRO A 398 -15.02 8.14 5.05
N PRO A 399 -15.38 8.94 6.06
CA PRO A 399 -14.62 9.05 7.31
C PRO A 399 -14.67 7.74 8.09
N SER A 400 -13.84 7.64 9.14
CA SER A 400 -13.86 6.47 10.04
C SER A 400 -15.14 6.37 10.87
N ARG A 401 -15.77 7.48 11.26
CA ARG A 401 -17.04 7.50 11.97
C ARG A 401 -18.21 7.32 11.01
N THR A 402 -19.18 6.48 11.41
CA THR A 402 -20.46 6.34 10.71
C THR A 402 -21.58 7.05 11.48
N SER A 403 -22.76 7.14 10.87
CA SER A 403 -23.95 7.64 11.56
C SER A 403 -24.54 6.61 12.57
N ALA A 404 -24.15 5.34 12.45
CA ALA A 404 -24.59 4.30 13.38
C ALA A 404 -23.72 4.30 14.65
N PRO A 405 -24.29 4.44 15.83
CA PRO A 405 -23.53 4.38 17.09
C PRO A 405 -22.77 3.06 17.20
N GLY A 406 -21.54 3.12 17.70
CA GLY A 406 -20.68 1.96 17.90
C GLY A 406 -20.11 1.33 16.63
N LEU A 407 -20.36 1.88 15.43
CA LEU A 407 -19.81 1.37 14.17
C LEU A 407 -18.79 2.31 13.56
N PHE A 408 -17.58 1.79 13.30
CA PHE A 408 -16.44 2.52 12.75
C PHE A 408 -15.86 1.81 11.54
N LEU A 409 -15.24 2.58 10.63
CA LEU A 409 -14.62 2.10 9.41
C LEU A 409 -13.10 2.26 9.46
N ALA A 410 -12.39 1.22 9.03
CA ALA A 410 -10.96 1.25 8.82
C ALA A 410 -10.62 0.60 7.46
N GLY A 411 -9.51 1.02 6.90
CA GLY A 411 -9.01 0.55 5.59
C GLY A 411 -8.39 1.71 4.83
N ALA A 412 -7.44 1.43 3.98
CA ALA A 412 -6.77 2.46 3.17
C ALA A 412 -7.75 3.20 2.22
N TRP A 413 -8.97 2.71 2.08
CA TRP A 413 -10.05 3.30 1.32
C TRP A 413 -10.88 4.35 2.09
N THR A 414 -10.69 4.52 3.40
CA THR A 414 -11.33 5.59 4.19
C THR A 414 -10.61 6.93 4.00
N ALA A 415 -11.27 8.03 4.35
CA ALA A 415 -10.78 9.41 4.14
C ALA A 415 -9.66 9.80 5.13
N THR A 416 -8.51 9.17 5.02
CA THR A 416 -7.33 9.43 5.86
C THR A 416 -6.45 10.59 5.37
N GLY A 417 -6.75 11.17 4.20
CA GLY A 417 -5.86 12.10 3.51
C GLY A 417 -4.64 11.44 2.86
N TRP A 418 -4.48 10.10 3.01
CA TRP A 418 -3.40 9.30 2.42
C TRP A 418 -3.91 8.43 1.28
N PRO A 419 -3.02 8.07 0.31
CA PRO A 419 -3.35 7.11 -0.73
C PRO A 419 -3.51 5.69 -0.16
N ALA A 420 -3.94 4.74 -1.02
CA ALA A 420 -4.09 3.32 -0.68
C ALA A 420 -2.72 2.64 -0.52
N THR A 421 -2.10 2.84 0.62
CA THR A 421 -0.77 2.34 0.99
C THR A 421 -0.81 1.64 2.35
N MET A 422 0.27 0.97 2.75
CA MET A 422 0.44 0.44 4.10
C MET A 422 0.29 1.55 5.15
N GLU A 423 0.86 2.71 4.90
CA GLU A 423 0.73 3.90 5.76
C GLU A 423 -0.74 4.32 5.90
N GLY A 424 -1.47 4.45 4.77
CA GLY A 424 -2.89 4.79 4.78
C GLY A 424 -3.74 3.77 5.54
N ALA A 425 -3.40 2.48 5.42
CA ALA A 425 -4.09 1.42 6.14
C ALA A 425 -3.88 1.52 7.66
N VAL A 426 -2.63 1.68 8.11
CA VAL A 426 -2.31 1.82 9.55
C VAL A 426 -2.95 3.07 10.14
N ARG A 427 -2.86 4.22 9.46
CA ARG A 427 -3.53 5.46 9.89
C ARG A 427 -5.03 5.29 10.04
N SER A 428 -5.67 4.60 9.10
CA SER A 428 -7.11 4.36 9.17
C SER A 428 -7.51 3.50 10.37
N GLY A 429 -6.70 2.46 10.67
CA GLY A 429 -6.92 1.60 11.82
C GLY A 429 -6.81 2.35 13.14
N ARG A 430 -5.76 3.17 13.29
CA ARG A 430 -5.57 4.04 14.46
C ARG A 430 -6.74 5.03 14.63
N ALA A 431 -7.11 5.74 13.55
CA ALA A 431 -8.22 6.69 13.60
C ALA A 431 -9.56 6.03 13.99
N ALA A 432 -9.83 4.82 13.51
CA ALA A 432 -11.03 4.08 13.89
C ALA A 432 -10.99 3.62 15.35
N ALA A 433 -9.85 3.16 15.84
CA ALA A 433 -9.68 2.77 17.25
C ALA A 433 -9.83 3.97 18.19
N GLU A 434 -9.18 5.09 17.89
CA GLU A 434 -9.30 6.35 18.65
C GLU A 434 -10.76 6.82 18.71
N ALA A 435 -11.48 6.77 17.58
CA ALA A 435 -12.88 7.13 17.51
C ALA A 435 -13.76 6.21 18.37
N ALA A 436 -13.56 4.89 18.29
CA ALA A 436 -14.31 3.90 19.06
C ALA A 436 -14.07 4.06 20.58
N LEU A 437 -12.80 4.20 20.97
CA LEU A 437 -12.43 4.38 22.38
C LEU A 437 -12.96 5.69 22.96
N ALA A 438 -12.97 6.77 22.19
CA ALA A 438 -13.52 8.06 22.60
C ALA A 438 -15.04 7.97 22.87
N ASP A 439 -15.79 7.33 21.96
CA ASP A 439 -17.24 7.18 22.11
C ASP A 439 -17.60 6.32 23.31
N LEU A 440 -16.86 5.22 23.54
CA LEU A 440 -17.08 4.35 24.68
C LEU A 440 -16.80 5.03 26.02
N ARG A 441 -15.81 5.94 26.10
CA ARG A 441 -15.55 6.75 27.30
C ARG A 441 -16.71 7.70 27.60
N VAL A 442 -17.26 8.35 26.58
CA VAL A 442 -18.39 9.28 26.72
C VAL A 442 -19.65 8.54 27.15
N SER A 443 -19.95 7.38 26.56
CA SER A 443 -21.13 6.56 26.92
C SER A 443 -21.08 6.13 28.40
N ARG A 444 -19.93 5.63 28.83
CA ARG A 444 -19.73 5.20 30.23
C ARG A 444 -19.79 6.35 31.24
N ALA A 445 -19.30 7.53 30.86
CA ALA A 445 -19.41 8.70 31.72
C ALA A 445 -20.89 9.13 31.90
N ARG A 446 -21.74 8.98 30.89
CA ARG A 446 -23.17 9.25 30.93
C ARG A 446 -23.96 8.21 31.75
N GLU A 447 -23.54 6.95 31.69
CA GLU A 447 -24.16 5.86 32.50
C GLU A 447 -23.80 5.97 33.98
N ALA A 448 -22.66 6.58 34.30
CA ALA A 448 -22.18 6.77 35.67
C ALA A 448 -22.70 8.06 36.35
N ALA A 449 -23.28 9.00 35.58
CA ALA A 449 -23.85 10.27 36.06
C ALA A 449 -25.36 10.17 36.28
#